data_5ed73d71c9994fa5d2981b826031169e
#
_entry.id   5ed73d71c9994fa5d2981b826031169e
#
_cell.length_a   1.000
_cell.length_b   1.000
_cell.length_c   1.000
_cell.angle_alpha   90.00
_cell.angle_beta   90.00
_cell.angle_gamma   90.00
#
_symmetry.space_group_name_H-M   'P 1'
#
loop_
_entity.id
_entity.type
_entity.pdbx_description
1 polymer ?
#
loop_
_entity_poly.entity_id
_entity_poly.type
_entity_poly.pdbx_seq_one_letter_code
_entity_poly.pdbx_strand_id
1 'polypeptide(L)'
;MSVNKVLLIGNLGKDPEVRFTPGGQAVARFPLATSEVWNDREGQRQERTEWHNIVVWGKQAETCGQYLSKGRQVFVEGGIRSRQYDDKDGNKRYITEIVAQRVQFLGGGRGAEGGRGGGSDAPPPPAAAEDDDIPF
;
A
#
# COMPACT_ATOMS: atom_id res chain seq x y z
N MET A 1 17.39 -21.42 -9.33
CA MET A 1 17.59 -20.09 -8.77
C MET A 1 16.58 -19.12 -9.37
N SER A 2 16.02 -18.25 -8.54
CA SER A 2 15.02 -17.31 -9.02
C SER A 2 15.06 -16.04 -8.21
N VAL A 3 14.34 -15.03 -8.68
CA VAL A 3 14.22 -13.76 -7.97
C VAL A 3 12.74 -13.38 -7.96
N ASN A 4 12.29 -12.94 -6.81
CA ASN A 4 10.92 -12.47 -6.70
C ASN A 4 10.99 -11.25 -5.77
N LYS A 5 11.01 -10.08 -6.36
CA LYS A 5 11.23 -8.88 -5.58
C LYS A 5 10.43 -7.71 -6.13
N VAL A 6 9.83 -6.97 -5.23
CA VAL A 6 9.03 -5.81 -5.57
C VAL A 6 9.48 -4.65 -4.73
N LEU A 7 9.63 -3.50 -5.34
CA LEU A 7 9.98 -2.26 -4.64
C LEU A 7 8.91 -1.23 -4.99
N LEU A 8 8.30 -0.66 -3.96
CA LEU A 8 7.24 0.31 -4.17
C LEU A 8 7.41 1.50 -3.25
N ILE A 9 7.09 2.66 -3.75
CA ILE A 9 6.93 3.84 -2.92
C ILE A 9 5.57 4.38 -3.26
N GLY A 10 4.71 4.49 -2.29
CA GLY A 10 3.36 4.96 -2.55
C GLY A 10 2.67 5.41 -1.28
N ASN A 11 1.39 5.66 -1.40
CA ASN A 11 0.61 6.17 -0.28
C ASN A 11 -0.49 5.19 0.07
N LEU A 12 -0.75 5.07 1.37
CA LEU A 12 -1.80 4.17 1.82
C LEU A 12 -3.17 4.70 1.42
N GLY A 13 -4.01 3.81 0.92
CA GLY A 13 -5.36 4.18 0.57
C GLY A 13 -6.33 4.04 1.72
N LYS A 14 -5.95 3.30 2.75
CA LYS A 14 -6.76 3.12 3.93
C LYS A 14 -5.85 2.90 5.11
N ASP A 15 -6.39 3.04 6.31
CA ASP A 15 -5.63 2.72 7.50
C ASP A 15 -5.30 1.24 7.49
N PRO A 16 -4.14 0.85 8.00
CA PRO A 16 -3.79 -0.56 8.03
C PRO A 16 -4.74 -1.34 8.92
N GLU A 17 -5.08 -2.52 8.47
CA GLU A 17 -5.92 -3.39 9.27
C GLU A 17 -5.01 -4.43 9.88
N VAL A 18 -4.95 -4.49 11.20
CA VAL A 18 -4.08 -5.40 11.90
C VAL A 18 -4.89 -6.50 12.55
N ARG A 19 -4.47 -7.73 12.34
CA ARG A 19 -5.11 -8.88 12.95
C ARG A 19 -4.04 -9.79 13.51
N PHE A 20 -4.45 -10.68 14.40
CA PHE A 20 -3.53 -11.63 14.97
C PHE A 20 -3.95 -13.03 14.56
N THR A 21 -2.97 -13.83 14.16
CA THR A 21 -3.25 -15.21 13.79
C THR A 21 -3.47 -16.02 15.07
N PRO A 22 -4.00 -17.23 14.95
CA PRO A 22 -4.17 -18.07 16.11
C PRO A 22 -2.87 -18.31 16.88
N GLY A 23 -1.76 -18.23 16.16
CA GLY A 23 -0.46 -18.37 16.83
C GLY A 23 0.03 -17.11 17.49
N GLY A 24 -0.74 -16.04 17.43
CA GLY A 24 -0.34 -14.80 18.08
C GLY A 24 0.51 -13.87 17.25
N GLN A 25 0.68 -14.14 15.99
CA GLN A 25 1.50 -13.30 15.14
C GLN A 25 0.67 -12.21 14.50
N ALA A 26 1.18 -11.00 14.49
CA ALA A 26 0.45 -9.88 13.90
C ALA A 26 0.55 -9.89 12.38
N VAL A 27 -0.52 -9.52 11.73
CA VAL A 27 -0.56 -9.38 10.28
C VAL A 27 -1.26 -8.07 9.98
N ALA A 28 -0.62 -7.22 9.19
CA ALA A 28 -1.23 -5.95 8.79
C ALA A 28 -1.46 -5.98 7.28
N ARG A 29 -2.57 -5.42 6.86
CA ARG A 29 -2.89 -5.33 5.43
C ARG A 29 -3.31 -3.91 5.12
N PHE A 30 -2.86 -3.41 3.99
CA PHE A 30 -3.31 -2.10 3.54
C PHE A 30 -3.12 -1.98 2.03
N PRO A 31 -3.94 -1.14 1.38
CA PRO A 31 -3.76 -0.88 -0.04
C PRO A 31 -2.74 0.23 -0.21
N LEU A 32 -1.89 0.09 -1.18
CA LEU A 32 -0.87 1.08 -1.46
C LEU A 32 -1.02 1.55 -2.90
N ALA A 33 -1.09 2.85 -3.09
CA ALA A 33 -1.25 3.43 -4.41
C ALA A 33 0.08 3.93 -4.95
N THR A 34 0.40 3.53 -6.17
CA THR A 34 1.53 4.11 -6.87
C THR A 34 0.98 4.79 -8.12
N SER A 35 1.48 5.96 -8.42
CA SER A 35 0.95 6.74 -9.54
C SER A 35 2.03 7.03 -10.56
N GLU A 36 1.64 7.00 -11.81
CA GLU A 36 2.53 7.33 -12.90
C GLU A 36 1.90 8.42 -13.73
N VAL A 37 2.72 9.30 -14.25
CA VAL A 37 2.25 10.37 -15.10
C VAL A 37 3.12 10.37 -16.34
N TRP A 38 2.49 10.42 -17.51
CA TRP A 38 3.27 10.47 -18.73
C TRP A 38 2.46 11.24 -19.77
N ASN A 39 3.12 11.61 -20.87
CA ASN A 39 2.46 12.25 -21.97
C ASN A 39 2.27 11.24 -23.08
N ASP A 40 1.07 11.21 -23.68
CA ASP A 40 0.83 10.26 -24.73
C ASP A 40 1.36 10.82 -26.05
N ARG A 41 1.12 10.12 -27.14
CA ARG A 41 1.64 10.53 -28.42
C ARG A 41 1.13 11.87 -28.87
N GLU A 42 -0.03 12.23 -28.39
CA GLU A 42 -0.62 13.48 -28.78
C GLU A 42 -0.25 14.61 -27.86
N GLY A 43 0.65 14.34 -26.94
CA GLY A 43 1.10 15.38 -26.02
C GLY A 43 0.18 15.60 -24.84
N GLN A 44 -0.82 14.73 -24.67
CA GLN A 44 -1.73 14.90 -23.56
C GLN A 44 -1.22 14.20 -22.34
N ARG A 45 -1.44 14.83 -21.21
CA ARG A 45 -0.98 14.27 -19.97
C ARG A 45 -1.89 13.12 -19.55
N GLN A 46 -1.29 12.00 -19.23
CA GLN A 46 -2.00 10.82 -18.73
C GLN A 46 -1.54 10.49 -17.34
N GLU A 47 -2.44 9.96 -16.57
CA GLU A 47 -2.12 9.58 -15.22
C GLU A 47 -2.75 8.24 -14.93
N ARG A 48 -2.04 7.40 -14.20
CA ARG A 48 -2.52 6.08 -13.87
C ARG A 48 -2.14 5.74 -12.45
N THR A 49 -3.07 5.22 -11.70
CA THR A 49 -2.83 4.77 -10.34
C THR A 49 -2.96 3.27 -10.30
N GLU A 50 -1.99 2.63 -9.70
CA GLU A 50 -2.02 1.19 -9.54
C GLU A 50 -2.16 0.89 -8.06
N TRP A 51 -3.05 -0.03 -7.72
CA TRP A 51 -3.30 -0.39 -6.34
C TRP A 51 -2.67 -1.73 -6.02
N HIS A 52 -1.94 -1.78 -4.93
CA HIS A 52 -1.23 -2.98 -4.52
C HIS A 52 -1.73 -3.41 -3.16
N ASN A 53 -1.90 -4.72 -2.99
CA ASN A 53 -2.31 -5.28 -1.71
C ASN A 53 -1.07 -5.62 -0.92
N ILE A 54 -0.83 -4.92 0.17
CA ILE A 54 0.38 -5.13 0.94
C ILE A 54 0.04 -5.92 2.20
N VAL A 55 0.86 -6.92 2.49
CA VAL A 55 0.70 -7.75 3.67
C VAL A 55 2.00 -7.70 4.44
N VAL A 56 1.93 -7.37 5.73
CA VAL A 56 3.11 -7.26 6.58
C VAL A 56 2.92 -8.17 7.77
N TRP A 57 3.97 -8.88 8.14
CA TRP A 57 3.89 -9.85 9.23
C TRP A 57 4.77 -9.44 10.40
N GLY A 58 4.36 -9.84 11.60
CA GLY A 58 5.19 -9.76 12.77
C GLY A 58 5.30 -8.37 13.35
N LYS A 59 6.46 -8.06 13.86
CA LYS A 59 6.65 -6.80 14.53
C LYS A 59 6.44 -5.62 13.63
N GLN A 60 6.82 -5.73 12.39
CA GLN A 60 6.59 -4.65 11.44
C GLN A 60 5.10 -4.41 11.25
N ALA A 61 4.27 -5.46 11.36
CA ALA A 61 2.84 -5.29 11.23
C ALA A 61 2.30 -4.45 12.38
N GLU A 62 2.80 -4.71 13.57
CA GLU A 62 2.37 -3.93 14.73
C GLU A 62 2.79 -2.47 14.57
N THR A 63 4.00 -2.26 14.12
CA THR A 63 4.49 -0.90 13.92
C THR A 63 3.66 -0.17 12.87
N CYS A 64 3.32 -0.86 11.79
CA CYS A 64 2.49 -0.25 10.77
C CYS A 64 1.13 0.15 11.34
N GLY A 65 0.55 -0.71 12.15
CA GLY A 65 -0.74 -0.41 12.75
C GLY A 65 -0.69 0.76 13.70
N GLN A 66 0.45 0.99 14.34
CA GLN A 66 0.56 2.08 15.29
C GLN A 66 0.82 3.42 14.62
N TYR A 67 1.59 3.43 13.54
CA TYR A 67 2.09 4.68 12.99
C TYR A 67 1.59 5.03 11.60
N LEU A 68 1.04 4.09 10.88
CA LEU A 68 0.57 4.41 9.53
C LEU A 68 -0.91 4.70 9.52
N SER A 69 -1.31 5.52 8.59
CA SER A 69 -2.71 5.83 8.39
C SER A 69 -2.93 6.18 6.93
N LYS A 70 -4.17 6.29 6.55
CA LYS A 70 -4.51 6.63 5.19
C LYS A 70 -3.75 7.89 4.76
N GLY A 71 -3.17 7.83 3.59
CA GLY A 71 -2.45 8.96 3.03
C GLY A 71 -0.97 8.99 3.30
N ARG A 72 -0.48 8.17 4.24
CA ARG A 72 0.94 8.19 4.56
C ARG A 72 1.75 7.56 3.45
N GLN A 73 2.96 8.03 3.27
CA GLN A 73 3.83 7.51 2.24
C GLN A 73 4.82 6.53 2.85
N VAL A 74 5.00 5.40 2.18
CA VAL A 74 5.93 4.38 2.65
C VAL A 74 6.70 3.78 1.50
N PHE A 75 7.84 3.21 1.81
CA PHE A 75 8.62 2.40 0.90
C PHE A 75 8.41 0.95 1.32
N VAL A 76 8.05 0.10 0.38
CA VAL A 76 7.81 -1.31 0.66
C VAL A 76 8.73 -2.15 -0.20
N GLU A 77 9.40 -3.10 0.42
CA GLU A 77 10.23 -4.05 -0.29
C GLU A 77 9.73 -5.44 0.07
N GLY A 78 9.44 -6.25 -0.90
CA GLY A 78 8.93 -7.58 -0.62
C GLY A 78 8.86 -8.44 -1.86
N GLY A 79 8.02 -9.44 -1.83
CA GLY A 79 7.84 -10.33 -2.96
C GLY A 79 6.39 -10.45 -3.34
N ILE A 80 6.14 -10.88 -4.56
CA ILE A 80 4.79 -11.07 -5.03
C ILE A 80 4.33 -12.45 -4.65
N ARG A 81 3.12 -12.54 -4.15
CA ARG A 81 2.53 -13.83 -3.81
C ARG A 81 1.08 -13.86 -4.23
N SER A 82 0.68 -14.93 -4.88
CA SER A 82 -0.70 -15.10 -5.27
C SER A 82 -1.29 -16.25 -4.48
N ARG A 83 -2.54 -16.15 -4.13
CA ARG A 83 -3.21 -17.24 -3.47
C ARG A 83 -4.63 -17.34 -3.98
N GLN A 84 -5.21 -18.47 -3.75
CA GLN A 84 -6.52 -18.79 -4.24
C GLN A 84 -7.48 -18.90 -3.06
N TYR A 85 -8.69 -18.47 -3.24
CA TYR A 85 -9.69 -18.59 -2.20
C TYR A 85 -11.06 -18.76 -2.85
N ASP A 86 -12.01 -19.27 -2.10
CA ASP A 86 -13.37 -19.44 -2.59
C ASP A 86 -14.20 -18.26 -2.14
N ASP A 87 -14.96 -17.69 -3.07
CA ASP A 87 -15.80 -16.59 -2.68
C ASP A 87 -17.15 -17.12 -2.18
N LYS A 88 -18.06 -16.24 -1.93
CA LYS A 88 -19.35 -16.64 -1.36
C LYS A 88 -20.13 -17.53 -2.27
N ASP A 89 -19.93 -17.42 -3.56
CA ASP A 89 -20.67 -18.21 -4.51
C ASP A 89 -19.99 -19.53 -4.83
N GLY A 90 -18.90 -19.82 -4.17
CA GLY A 90 -18.18 -21.04 -4.42
C GLY A 90 -17.23 -20.97 -5.59
N ASN A 91 -17.05 -19.80 -6.18
CA ASN A 91 -16.13 -19.65 -7.29
C ASN A 91 -14.73 -19.43 -6.79
N LYS A 92 -13.78 -19.98 -7.53
CA LYS A 92 -12.38 -19.80 -7.16
C LYS A 92 -11.91 -18.43 -7.59
N ARG A 93 -11.27 -17.73 -6.67
CA ARG A 93 -10.74 -16.42 -6.94
C ARG A 93 -9.27 -16.38 -6.61
N TYR A 94 -8.55 -15.51 -7.30
CA TYR A 94 -7.13 -15.35 -7.03
C TYR A 94 -6.89 -13.92 -6.55
N ILE A 95 -5.97 -13.80 -5.61
CA ILE A 95 -5.60 -12.48 -5.14
C ILE A 95 -4.08 -12.42 -5.17
N THR A 96 -3.55 -11.33 -5.67
CA THR A 96 -2.13 -11.11 -5.72
C THR A 96 -1.76 -10.11 -4.63
N GLU A 97 -0.83 -10.50 -3.80
CA GLU A 97 -0.41 -9.69 -2.68
C GLU A 97 1.09 -9.47 -2.72
N ILE A 98 1.53 -8.39 -2.11
CA ILE A 98 2.94 -8.13 -1.94
C ILE A 98 3.22 -8.39 -0.46
N VAL A 99 4.01 -9.41 -0.18
CA VAL A 99 4.36 -9.73 1.20
C VAL A 99 5.60 -8.92 1.52
N ALA A 100 5.46 -7.94 2.38
CA ALA A 100 6.53 -7.02 2.67
C ALA A 100 7.58 -7.66 3.56
N GLN A 101 8.82 -7.53 3.18
CA GLN A 101 9.93 -7.91 4.03
C GLN A 101 10.42 -6.69 4.79
N ARG A 102 10.17 -5.51 4.26
CA ARG A 102 10.61 -4.30 4.88
C ARG A 102 9.66 -3.18 4.51
N VAL A 103 9.26 -2.41 5.50
CA VAL A 103 8.43 -1.23 5.28
C VAL A 103 9.15 -0.06 5.95
N GLN A 104 9.40 0.98 5.18
CA GLN A 104 10.08 2.14 5.71
C GLN A 104 9.15 3.34 5.57
N PHE A 105 8.93 4.02 6.66
CA PHE A 105 8.04 5.18 6.66
C PHE A 105 8.79 6.35 6.04
N LEU A 106 8.17 7.00 5.10
CA LEU A 106 8.79 8.11 4.40
C LEU A 106 8.05 9.40 4.73
N GLY A 107 8.69 10.42 4.55
CA GLY A 107 8.16 11.69 4.58
C GLY A 107 7.06 11.91 5.52
N GLY A 108 6.76 11.85 5.83
CA GLY A 108 5.82 12.06 6.55
C GLY A 108 5.30 12.93 7.19
N GLY A 109 5.46 13.04 7.32
CA GLY A 109 4.93 13.53 8.00
C GLY A 109 4.29 14.02 8.43
N ARG A 110 4.10 13.96 8.79
CA ARG A 110 3.63 14.47 9.26
C ARG A 110 3.77 15.20 9.64
N GLY A 111 3.92 15.08 9.74
CA GLY A 111 4.19 15.71 10.07
C GLY A 111 4.61 16.17 10.36
N ALA A 112 5.05 15.89 10.61
CA ALA A 112 5.51 16.36 10.91
C ALA A 112 5.90 17.10 10.71
N GLU A 113 6.12 17.06 10.65
CA GLU A 113 6.45 17.72 10.55
C GLU A 113 6.35 18.56 10.17
N GLY A 114 6.19 18.43 10.23
CA GLY A 114 6.11 19.16 10.01
C GLY A 114 6.00 19.97 9.58
N GLY A 115 5.94 20.10 9.53
CA GLY A 115 5.73 20.90 9.22
C GLY A 115 6.04 21.61 8.39
N ARG A 116 6.57 21.55 8.04
CA ARG A 116 6.80 22.20 7.27
C ARG A 116 6.36 22.19 6.29
N GLY A 117 6.05 22.22 6.22
CA GLY A 117 5.61 22.37 5.43
C GLY A 117 5.29 22.20 4.58
N GLY A 118 5.44 22.12 4.50
CA GLY A 118 5.19 22.11 3.76
C GLY A 118 4.65 21.68 3.10
N GLY A 119 4.72 21.45 3.15
CA GLY A 119 4.39 21.17 2.58
C GLY A 119 3.69 20.86 2.08
N SER A 120 3.71 20.70 2.20
CA SER A 120 3.12 20.54 1.80
C SER A 120 2.32 20.48 1.14
N ASP A 121 2.23 20.62 1.22
CA ASP A 121 1.50 20.72 0.45
C ASP A 121 1.21 19.76 -0.31
N ALA A 122 1.69 19.00 -0.08
CA ALA A 122 1.58 17.99 -0.78
C ALA A 122 0.34 17.52 -0.71
N PRO A 123 -0.17 17.51 -1.54
CA PRO A 123 -1.36 17.18 -1.57
C PRO A 123 -1.57 15.84 -1.56
N PRO A 124 -2.25 15.43 -0.99
CA PRO A 124 -2.48 14.20 -0.95
C PRO A 124 -3.08 13.82 -2.07
N PRO A 125 -2.81 12.91 -2.45
CA PRO A 125 -3.19 12.45 -3.56
C PRO A 125 -4.56 12.31 -3.56
N PRO A 126 -5.02 12.80 -4.42
CA PRO A 126 -6.29 12.68 -4.64
C PRO A 126 -6.66 11.32 -4.81
N ALA A 127 -5.75 10.65 -5.21
CA ALA A 127 -6.03 9.32 -5.47
C ALA A 127 -6.73 8.72 -4.34
N ALA A 128 -6.46 9.20 -3.26
CA ALA A 128 -7.05 8.60 -2.16
C ALA A 128 -8.52 8.54 -2.29
N ALA A 129 -9.03 9.41 -2.96
CA ALA A 129 -10.43 9.46 -3.00
C ALA A 129 -11.01 8.32 -3.70
N GLU A 130 -10.31 7.81 -4.63
CA GLU A 130 -10.88 6.80 -5.36
C GLU A 130 -10.78 5.53 -4.70
N ASP A 131 -10.14 5.50 -3.64
CA ASP A 131 -9.96 4.27 -2.99
C ASP A 131 -11.22 3.59 -2.68
N ASP A 132 -12.23 4.31 -2.55
CA ASP A 132 -13.46 3.71 -2.16
C ASP A 132 -13.93 2.68 -3.13
N ASP A 133 -13.47 2.77 -4.32
CA ASP A 133 -13.91 1.84 -5.31
C ASP A 133 -13.07 0.61 -5.39
N ILE A 134 -12.01 0.56 -4.64
CA ILE A 134 -11.12 -0.55 -4.76
C ILE A 134 -11.61 -1.70 -3.93
N PRO A 135 -11.85 -2.82 -4.53
CA PRO A 135 -12.29 -3.93 -3.79
C PRO A 135 -11.10 -4.50 -3.11
N PHE A 136 -11.00 -4.42 -1.96
CA PHE A 136 -9.81 -4.88 -1.27
C PHE A 136 -10.14 -5.84 -0.12
#